data_dfdaffc71cfa734f0e6a21ab41f1dbda
#
_entry.id   dfdaffc71cfa734f0e6a21ab41f1dbda
#
_cell.length_a   1.000
_cell.length_b   1.000
_cell.length_c   1.000
_cell.angle_alpha   90.00
_cell.angle_beta   90.00
_cell.angle_gamma   90.00
#
_symmetry.space_group_name_H-M   'P 1'
#
loop_
_entity.id
_entity.type
_entity.pdbx_description
1 polymer ?
#
loop_
_entity_poly.entity_id
_entity_poly.type
_entity_poly.pdbx_seq_one_letter_code
_entity_poly.pdbx_strand_id
1 'polypeptide(L)'
;LFSFFVRGMAFVDLAHLTLANIHGNKLIYVRRKTGQVLKVELLPVMLKIIRKYHQPGQPYLFPVLKNADASWKEYDSALRLQNKRLNILGNQIGTHLSTYVARHSWASIAKLKGVTEEVISDCMGHTSVNTTRIYIASLDNSKLDRANRKVIVGNGHAESYFEKRML
;
A
#
# COMPACT_ATOMS: atom_id res chain seq x y z
N LEU A 1 1.52 9.65 -0.96
CA LEU A 1 1.89 9.07 -2.26
C LEU A 1 3.08 8.11 -2.17
N PHE A 2 4.22 8.51 -1.55
CA PHE A 2 5.39 7.63 -1.47
C PHE A 2 5.07 6.28 -0.81
N SER A 3 4.36 6.28 0.34
CA SER A 3 3.89 5.07 1.00
C SER A 3 3.09 4.16 0.06
N PHE A 4 2.21 4.71 -0.75
CA PHE A 4 1.45 3.95 -1.75
C PHE A 4 2.36 3.30 -2.80
N PHE A 5 3.29 4.06 -3.38
CA PHE A 5 4.22 3.54 -4.39
C PHE A 5 5.16 2.47 -3.83
N VAL A 6 5.49 2.54 -2.54
CA VAL A 6 6.30 1.52 -1.86
C VAL A 6 5.39 0.46 -1.21
N ARG A 7 4.48 -0.11 -2.00
CA ARG A 7 3.61 -1.25 -1.63
C ARG A 7 2.81 -1.01 -0.35
N GLY A 8 2.35 0.22 -0.12
CA GLY A 8 1.62 0.57 1.09
C GLY A 8 2.49 0.54 2.35
N MET A 9 3.73 1.03 2.28
CA MET A 9 4.63 1.12 3.44
C MET A 9 3.93 1.78 4.64
N ALA A 10 4.08 1.19 5.83
CA ALA A 10 3.53 1.79 7.04
C ALA A 10 4.21 3.14 7.35
N PHE A 11 3.45 4.07 7.95
CA PHE A 11 3.98 5.41 8.23
C PHE A 11 5.17 5.37 9.20
N VAL A 12 5.18 4.42 10.14
CA VAL A 12 6.31 4.24 11.05
C VAL A 12 7.59 3.87 10.30
N ASP A 13 7.49 3.00 9.30
CA ASP A 13 8.66 2.60 8.50
C ASP A 13 9.11 3.79 7.64
N LEU A 14 8.17 4.49 7.00
CA LEU A 14 8.46 5.68 6.19
C LEU A 14 9.16 6.79 6.99
N ALA A 15 8.69 7.06 8.21
CA ALA A 15 9.23 8.11 9.06
C ALA A 15 10.69 7.89 9.47
N HIS A 16 11.12 6.61 9.50
CA HIS A 16 12.48 6.23 9.91
C HIS A 16 13.39 5.81 8.75
N LEU A 17 12.97 6.00 7.50
CA LEU A 17 13.86 5.76 6.37
C LEU A 17 15.03 6.73 6.36
N THR A 18 16.20 6.22 6.06
CA THR A 18 17.45 6.98 5.89
C THR A 18 18.02 6.78 4.48
N LEU A 19 19.01 7.54 4.10
CA LEU A 19 19.76 7.31 2.85
C LEU A 19 20.42 5.93 2.81
N ALA A 20 20.83 5.40 3.95
CA ALA A 20 21.40 4.04 4.06
C ALA A 20 20.42 2.93 3.65
N ASN A 21 19.13 3.21 3.56
CA ASN A 21 18.15 2.26 3.03
C ASN A 21 18.14 2.19 1.49
N ILE A 22 18.84 3.10 0.80
CA ILE A 22 18.89 3.15 -0.67
C ILE A 22 20.15 2.45 -1.16
N HIS A 23 19.98 1.37 -1.92
CA HIS A 23 21.06 0.57 -2.49
C HIS A 23 20.86 0.50 -4.02
N GLY A 24 21.56 1.35 -4.75
CA GLY A 24 21.35 1.50 -6.20
C GLY A 24 19.91 1.93 -6.51
N ASN A 25 19.20 1.11 -7.27
CA ASN A 25 17.79 1.34 -7.60
C ASN A 25 16.81 0.66 -6.63
N LYS A 26 17.26 0.20 -5.46
CA LYS A 26 16.42 -0.53 -4.49
C LYS A 26 16.36 0.19 -3.16
N LEU A 27 15.16 0.22 -2.58
CA LEU A 27 14.92 0.57 -1.19
C LEU A 27 14.87 -0.74 -0.38
N ILE A 28 15.77 -0.87 0.60
CA ILE A 28 15.85 -2.04 1.49
C ILE A 28 15.61 -1.56 2.91
N TYR A 29 14.60 -2.10 3.58
CA TYR A 29 14.29 -1.75 4.95
C TYR A 29 13.74 -2.92 5.75
N VAL A 30 13.91 -2.87 7.05
CA VAL A 30 13.32 -3.83 7.98
C VAL A 30 11.98 -3.26 8.46
N ARG A 31 10.91 -3.99 8.24
CA ARG A 31 9.59 -3.61 8.71
C ARG A 31 9.53 -3.65 10.23
N ARG A 32 9.30 -2.52 10.88
CA ARG A 32 9.35 -2.39 12.34
C ARG A 32 8.36 -3.28 13.09
N LYS A 33 7.18 -3.53 12.50
CA LYS A 33 6.16 -4.36 13.14
C LYS A 33 6.47 -5.87 13.13
N THR A 34 7.14 -6.37 12.09
CA THR A 34 7.28 -7.82 11.84
C THR A 34 8.73 -8.29 11.74
N GLY A 35 9.69 -7.37 11.69
CA GLY A 35 11.11 -7.70 11.51
C GLY A 35 11.48 -8.20 10.11
N GLN A 36 10.53 -8.25 9.17
CA GLN A 36 10.80 -8.71 7.82
C GLN A 36 11.61 -7.68 7.01
N VAL A 37 12.60 -8.18 6.27
CA VAL A 37 13.36 -7.36 5.31
C VAL A 37 12.57 -7.25 4.02
N LEU A 38 12.23 -6.02 3.64
CA LEU A 38 11.53 -5.73 2.40
C LEU A 38 12.48 -5.03 1.41
N LYS A 39 12.44 -5.49 0.15
CA LYS A 39 13.23 -4.94 -0.95
C LYS A 39 12.27 -4.44 -2.02
N VAL A 40 12.31 -3.16 -2.33
CA VAL A 40 11.41 -2.51 -3.29
C VAL A 40 12.24 -1.78 -4.34
N GLU A 41 11.96 -2.01 -5.60
CA GLU A 41 12.56 -1.24 -6.68
C GLU A 41 12.08 0.21 -6.66
N LEU A 42 13.01 1.14 -6.76
CA LEU A 42 12.72 2.58 -6.81
C LEU A 42 12.46 3.03 -8.24
N LEU A 43 11.20 3.23 -8.55
CA LEU A 43 10.79 3.79 -9.84
C LEU A 43 11.11 5.29 -9.93
N PRO A 44 11.22 5.87 -11.14
CA PRO A 44 11.54 7.29 -11.33
C PRO A 44 10.65 8.25 -10.55
N VAL A 45 9.34 7.94 -10.41
CA VAL A 45 8.41 8.74 -9.63
C VAL A 45 8.74 8.76 -8.14
N MET A 46 9.21 7.64 -7.58
CA MET A 46 9.63 7.57 -6.19
C MET A 46 10.91 8.36 -5.95
N LEU A 47 11.88 8.28 -6.87
CA LEU A 47 13.11 9.07 -6.83
C LEU A 47 12.84 10.57 -6.91
N LYS A 48 11.87 11.00 -7.73
CA LYS A 48 11.42 12.40 -7.77
C LYS A 48 10.87 12.86 -6.41
N ILE A 49 10.09 12.03 -5.72
CA ILE A 49 9.57 12.35 -4.39
C ILE A 49 10.70 12.44 -3.37
N ILE A 50 11.65 11.48 -3.38
CA ILE A 50 12.80 11.52 -2.49
C ILE A 50 13.58 12.81 -2.69
N ARG A 51 13.97 13.14 -3.92
CA ARG A 51 14.73 14.38 -4.23
C ARG A 51 13.99 15.65 -3.80
N LYS A 52 12.65 15.66 -3.92
CA LYS A 52 11.84 16.83 -3.53
C LYS A 52 11.81 17.08 -2.03
N TYR A 53 11.79 16.02 -1.22
CA TYR A 53 11.56 16.15 0.22
C TYR A 53 12.78 15.87 1.08
N HIS A 54 13.80 15.20 0.54
CA HIS A 54 15.04 14.99 1.27
C HIS A 54 15.78 16.31 1.46
N GLN A 55 16.21 16.57 2.68
CA GLN A 55 17.01 17.75 3.04
C GLN A 55 18.42 17.29 3.45
N PRO A 56 19.48 17.82 2.83
CA PRO A 56 20.84 17.52 3.24
C PRO A 56 21.08 17.78 4.73
N GLY A 57 21.81 16.91 5.39
CA GLY A 57 22.07 17.01 6.84
C GLY A 57 20.96 16.49 7.74
N GLN A 58 19.81 16.10 7.20
CA GLN A 58 18.76 15.47 8.00
C GLN A 58 19.03 13.97 8.16
N PRO A 59 18.75 13.39 9.36
CA PRO A 59 19.01 11.97 9.62
C PRO A 59 18.10 11.05 8.81
N TYR A 60 16.90 11.50 8.48
CA TYR A 60 15.89 10.71 7.79
C TYR A 60 15.66 11.15 6.35
N LEU A 61 15.18 10.24 5.52
CA LEU A 61 14.89 10.48 4.10
C LEU A 61 13.77 11.50 3.89
N PHE A 62 12.82 11.55 4.81
CA PHE A 62 11.71 12.49 4.80
C PHE A 62 11.67 13.32 6.09
N PRO A 63 11.27 14.60 6.03
CA PRO A 63 11.29 15.50 7.20
C PRO A 63 10.08 15.24 8.13
N VAL A 64 9.88 13.98 8.51
CA VAL A 64 8.83 13.58 9.47
C VAL A 64 9.35 13.67 10.89
N LEU A 65 10.55 13.18 11.12
CA LEU A 65 11.28 13.22 12.38
C LEU A 65 12.53 14.09 12.19
N LYS A 66 12.91 14.83 13.22
CA LYS A 66 14.02 15.79 13.15
C LYS A 66 15.32 15.22 13.73
N ASN A 67 15.21 14.43 14.81
CA ASN A 67 16.35 13.92 15.56
C ASN A 67 16.61 12.46 15.18
N ALA A 68 17.88 12.07 15.07
CA ALA A 68 18.29 10.71 14.71
C ALA A 68 17.81 9.65 15.72
N ASP A 69 17.67 10.03 16.98
CA ASP A 69 17.21 9.27 18.12
C ASP A 69 15.76 9.62 18.54
N ALA A 70 14.94 10.03 17.55
CA ALA A 70 13.57 10.44 17.79
C ALA A 70 12.81 9.43 18.67
N SER A 71 12.29 9.93 19.79
CA SER A 71 11.53 9.14 20.76
C SER A 71 10.19 8.70 20.20
N TRP A 72 9.58 7.70 20.84
CA TRP A 72 8.20 7.30 20.49
C TRP A 72 7.20 8.45 20.61
N LYS A 73 7.37 9.37 21.56
CA LYS A 73 6.50 10.55 21.70
C LYS A 73 6.60 11.50 20.52
N GLU A 74 7.82 11.71 19.98
CA GLU A 74 8.02 12.53 18.78
C GLU A 74 7.37 11.90 17.57
N TYR A 75 7.54 10.57 17.39
CA TYR A 75 6.86 9.85 16.32
C TYR A 75 5.33 9.92 16.45
N ASP A 76 4.75 9.66 17.63
CA ASP A 76 3.31 9.71 17.86
C ASP A 76 2.75 11.11 17.57
N SER A 77 3.45 12.15 17.99
CA SER A 77 3.08 13.53 17.69
C SER A 77 3.11 13.81 16.18
N ALA A 78 4.13 13.36 15.47
CA ALA A 78 4.24 13.49 14.02
C ALA A 78 3.13 12.72 13.30
N LEU A 79 2.80 11.51 13.76
CA LEU A 79 1.70 10.71 13.23
C LEU A 79 0.35 11.40 13.38
N ARG A 80 0.06 11.93 14.58
CA ARG A 80 -1.18 12.66 14.86
C ARG A 80 -1.30 13.90 13.98
N LEU A 81 -0.22 14.67 13.87
CA LEU A 81 -0.18 15.87 13.01
C LEU A 81 -0.42 15.50 11.56
N GLN A 82 0.22 14.45 11.07
CA GLN A 82 0.03 13.98 9.70
C GLN A 82 -1.40 13.52 9.45
N ASN A 83 -2.00 12.76 10.37
CA ASN A 83 -3.39 12.32 10.24
C ASN A 83 -4.37 13.51 10.29
N LYS A 84 -4.11 14.52 11.14
CA LYS A 84 -4.91 15.76 11.16
C LYS A 84 -4.87 16.47 9.80
N ARG A 85 -3.69 16.60 9.18
CA ARG A 85 -3.53 17.21 7.85
C ARG A 85 -4.25 16.41 6.77
N LEU A 86 -4.14 15.07 6.81
CA LEU A 86 -4.83 14.18 5.88
C LEU A 86 -6.34 14.25 6.04
N ASN A 87 -6.85 14.35 7.27
CA ASN A 87 -8.28 14.49 7.52
C ASN A 87 -8.85 15.81 6.95
N ILE A 88 -8.11 16.91 7.07
CA ILE A 88 -8.50 18.19 6.45
C ILE A 88 -8.61 18.04 4.92
N LEU A 89 -7.62 17.42 4.29
CA LEU A 89 -7.65 17.15 2.85
C LEU A 89 -8.78 16.18 2.47
N GLY A 90 -9.02 15.17 3.30
CA GLY A 90 -10.09 14.20 3.11
C GLY A 90 -11.47 14.87 3.11
N ASN A 91 -11.71 15.79 4.04
CA ASN A 91 -12.96 16.54 4.10
C ASN A 91 -13.21 17.40 2.87
N GLN A 92 -12.15 17.96 2.25
CA GLN A 92 -12.27 18.75 1.01
C GLN A 92 -12.72 17.91 -0.19
N ILE A 93 -12.42 16.62 -0.19
CA ILE A 93 -12.75 15.69 -1.31
C ILE A 93 -13.83 14.67 -0.93
N GLY A 94 -14.50 14.86 0.21
CA GLY A 94 -15.61 14.01 0.65
C GLY A 94 -15.23 12.59 1.03
N THR A 95 -13.96 12.34 1.46
CA THR A 95 -13.49 11.00 1.85
C THR A 95 -12.61 11.03 3.09
N HIS A 96 -12.62 9.94 3.85
CA HIS A 96 -11.72 9.81 5.00
C HIS A 96 -10.29 9.51 4.54
N LEU A 97 -9.32 10.35 4.92
CA LEU A 97 -7.90 10.13 4.67
C LEU A 97 -7.12 10.00 5.97
N SER A 98 -6.28 8.98 6.02
CA SER A 98 -5.29 8.77 7.09
C SER A 98 -3.99 8.19 6.50
N THR A 99 -2.94 8.12 7.31
CA THR A 99 -1.67 7.48 6.90
C THR A 99 -1.85 6.02 6.52
N TYR A 100 -2.93 5.38 6.94
CA TYR A 100 -3.23 3.98 6.69
C TYR A 100 -3.92 3.73 5.35
N VAL A 101 -4.63 4.73 4.83
CA VAL A 101 -5.38 4.65 3.55
C VAL A 101 -4.49 4.24 2.39
N ALA A 102 -3.26 4.77 2.31
CA ALA A 102 -2.32 4.39 1.24
C ALA A 102 -2.05 2.88 1.21
N ARG A 103 -1.98 2.24 2.38
CA ARG A 103 -1.75 0.80 2.52
C ARG A 103 -2.96 -0.01 2.09
N HIS A 104 -4.15 0.38 2.55
CA HIS A 104 -5.41 -0.25 2.13
C HIS A 104 -5.62 -0.12 0.63
N SER A 105 -5.46 1.08 0.08
CA SER A 105 -5.64 1.34 -1.34
C SER A 105 -4.69 0.51 -2.20
N TRP A 106 -3.41 0.38 -1.79
CA TRP A 106 -2.46 -0.42 -2.52
C TRP A 106 -2.88 -1.90 -2.57
N ALA A 107 -3.24 -2.48 -1.40
CA ALA A 107 -3.69 -3.88 -1.31
C ALA A 107 -4.95 -4.13 -2.13
N SER A 108 -5.93 -3.24 -2.02
CA SER A 108 -7.19 -3.32 -2.76
C SER A 108 -6.97 -3.25 -4.28
N ILE A 109 -6.16 -2.29 -4.74
CA ILE A 109 -5.84 -2.14 -6.17
C ILE A 109 -5.05 -3.35 -6.68
N ALA A 110 -4.08 -3.86 -5.91
CA ALA A 110 -3.33 -5.07 -6.28
C ALA A 110 -4.28 -6.26 -6.46
N LYS A 111 -5.21 -6.48 -5.52
CA LYS A 111 -6.23 -7.52 -5.63
C LYS A 111 -7.13 -7.30 -6.86
N LEU A 112 -7.57 -6.06 -7.11
CA LEU A 112 -8.35 -5.71 -8.31
C LEU A 112 -7.59 -6.01 -9.61
N LYS A 113 -6.29 -5.89 -9.60
CA LYS A 113 -5.42 -6.24 -10.74
C LYS A 113 -5.09 -7.73 -10.85
N GLY A 114 -5.63 -8.57 -9.98
CA GLY A 114 -5.46 -10.02 -10.02
C GLY A 114 -4.21 -10.54 -9.31
N VAL A 115 -3.51 -9.69 -8.54
CA VAL A 115 -2.38 -10.15 -7.70
C VAL A 115 -2.93 -11.04 -6.59
N THR A 116 -2.29 -12.20 -6.34
CA THR A 116 -2.74 -13.17 -5.34
C THR A 116 -2.56 -12.63 -3.92
N GLU A 117 -3.30 -13.19 -2.97
CA GLU A 117 -3.26 -12.76 -1.57
C GLU A 117 -1.90 -13.03 -0.93
N GLU A 118 -1.26 -14.11 -1.31
CA GLU A 118 0.09 -14.47 -0.86
C GLU A 118 1.11 -13.43 -1.32
N VAL A 119 1.10 -13.05 -2.60
CA VAL A 119 1.99 -12.03 -3.15
C VAL A 119 1.73 -10.68 -2.52
N ILE A 120 0.45 -10.31 -2.28
CA ILE A 120 0.11 -9.07 -1.57
C ILE A 120 0.64 -9.12 -0.13
N SER A 121 0.49 -10.26 0.55
CA SER A 121 0.99 -10.49 1.91
C SER A 121 2.51 -10.26 2.00
N ASP A 122 3.25 -10.90 1.10
CA ASP A 122 4.71 -10.77 1.02
C ASP A 122 5.14 -9.34 0.69
N CYS A 123 4.50 -8.72 -0.30
CA CYS A 123 4.75 -7.33 -0.66
C CYS A 123 4.54 -6.35 0.49
N MET A 124 3.57 -6.62 1.35
CA MET A 124 3.25 -5.80 2.52
C MET A 124 4.04 -6.22 3.77
N GLY A 125 4.81 -7.30 3.72
CA GLY A 125 5.57 -7.83 4.84
C GLY A 125 4.66 -8.32 5.98
N HIS A 126 3.58 -9.02 5.68
CA HIS A 126 2.75 -9.67 6.67
C HIS A 126 3.32 -11.04 7.03
N THR A 127 3.25 -11.41 8.30
CA THR A 127 3.64 -12.75 8.79
C THR A 127 2.57 -13.80 8.51
N SER A 128 1.37 -13.39 8.12
CA SER A 128 0.24 -14.26 7.80
C SER A 128 -0.63 -13.67 6.71
N VAL A 129 -1.05 -14.51 5.77
CA VAL A 129 -2.01 -14.15 4.70
C VAL A 129 -3.37 -13.71 5.28
N ASN A 130 -3.77 -14.23 6.43
CA ASN A 130 -5.00 -13.81 7.11
C ASN A 130 -5.00 -12.31 7.45
N THR A 131 -3.84 -11.74 7.81
CA THR A 131 -3.70 -10.29 8.00
C THR A 131 -4.03 -9.53 6.70
N THR A 132 -3.63 -10.07 5.55
CA THR A 132 -3.91 -9.47 4.25
C THR A 132 -5.39 -9.54 3.91
N ARG A 133 -6.09 -10.62 4.24
CA ARG A 133 -7.52 -10.79 4.00
C ARG A 133 -8.38 -9.72 4.67
N ILE A 134 -8.01 -9.25 5.86
CA ILE A 134 -8.71 -8.17 6.56
C ILE A 134 -8.70 -6.88 5.71
N TYR A 135 -7.61 -6.60 5.00
CA TYR A 135 -7.49 -5.43 4.12
C TYR A 135 -8.31 -5.56 2.83
N ILE A 136 -8.56 -6.79 2.39
CA ILE A 136 -9.18 -7.11 1.11
C ILE A 136 -10.66 -7.47 1.24
N ALA A 137 -11.11 -7.82 2.45
CA ALA A 137 -12.47 -8.32 2.72
C ALA A 137 -13.61 -7.34 2.35
N SER A 138 -13.30 -6.06 2.18
CA SER A 138 -14.27 -5.04 1.74
C SER A 138 -14.38 -4.94 0.21
N LEU A 139 -13.74 -5.81 -0.56
CA LEU A 139 -13.83 -5.78 -2.01
C LEU A 139 -15.12 -6.45 -2.49
N ASP A 140 -15.87 -5.65 -3.22
CA ASP A 140 -17.11 -5.87 -3.91
C ASP A 140 -17.28 -7.29 -4.53
N ASN A 141 -18.51 -7.83 -4.42
CA ASN A 141 -18.95 -9.09 -5.02
C ASN A 141 -18.80 -9.13 -6.57
N SER A 142 -18.58 -8.00 -7.21
CA SER A 142 -18.40 -7.90 -8.66
C SER A 142 -17.30 -8.82 -9.23
N LYS A 143 -16.29 -9.18 -8.42
CA LYS A 143 -15.25 -10.15 -8.82
C LYS A 143 -15.72 -11.58 -8.74
N LEU A 144 -16.51 -11.91 -7.72
CA LEU A 144 -17.13 -13.22 -7.59
C LEU A 144 -18.08 -13.46 -8.75
N ASP A 145 -18.88 -12.43 -9.09
CA ASP A 145 -19.81 -12.47 -10.23
C ASP A 145 -19.05 -12.62 -11.56
N ARG A 146 -17.94 -11.89 -11.73
CA ARG A 146 -17.09 -12.02 -12.92
C ARG A 146 -16.43 -13.40 -13.01
N ALA A 147 -15.94 -13.94 -11.89
CA ALA A 147 -15.40 -15.30 -11.84
C ALA A 147 -16.47 -16.33 -12.15
N ASN A 148 -17.66 -16.21 -11.53
CA ASN A 148 -18.79 -17.08 -11.79
C ASN A 148 -19.23 -17.01 -13.26
N ARG A 149 -19.32 -15.82 -13.83
CA ARG A 149 -19.62 -15.64 -15.27
C ARG A 149 -18.59 -16.35 -16.15
N LYS A 150 -17.28 -16.26 -15.84
CA LYS A 150 -16.25 -17.02 -16.58
C LYS A 150 -16.42 -18.54 -16.48
N VAL A 151 -16.85 -19.05 -15.33
CA VAL A 151 -17.10 -20.49 -15.14
C VAL A 151 -18.34 -20.94 -15.90
N ILE A 152 -19.42 -20.15 -15.86
CA ILE A 152 -20.69 -20.51 -16.48
C ILE A 152 -20.64 -20.32 -18.00
N VAL A 153 -20.11 -19.20 -18.48
CA VAL A 153 -20.18 -18.81 -19.90
C VAL A 153 -19.03 -19.43 -20.71
N GLY A 154 -17.94 -19.86 -20.04
CA GLY A 154 -16.76 -20.37 -20.74
C GLY A 154 -16.23 -19.34 -21.75
N ASN A 155 -15.31 -19.74 -22.61
CA ASN A 155 -14.77 -18.88 -23.67
C ASN A 155 -15.75 -18.79 -24.86
N GLY A 156 -16.94 -18.22 -24.67
CA GLY A 156 -17.78 -17.73 -25.77
C GLY A 156 -18.77 -18.72 -26.42
N HIS A 157 -18.91 -19.96 -25.93
CA HIS A 157 -19.84 -20.91 -26.57
C HIS A 157 -21.09 -21.28 -25.74
N ALA A 158 -21.16 -20.91 -24.46
CA ALA A 158 -22.27 -21.32 -23.60
C ALA A 158 -23.52 -20.43 -23.70
N GLU A 159 -23.39 -19.14 -24.02
CA GLU A 159 -24.55 -18.25 -24.17
C GLU A 159 -25.49 -18.71 -25.28
N SER A 160 -24.96 -19.17 -26.42
CA SER A 160 -25.78 -19.67 -27.53
C SER A 160 -26.50 -20.99 -27.23
N TYR A 161 -26.03 -21.75 -26.24
CA TYR A 161 -26.62 -23.06 -25.91
C TYR A 161 -27.82 -22.91 -24.97
N PHE A 162 -27.79 -21.92 -24.07
CA PHE A 162 -28.88 -21.68 -23.13
C PHE A 162 -30.02 -20.83 -23.75
N GLU A 163 -29.70 -19.84 -24.60
CA GLU A 163 -30.73 -19.06 -25.30
C GLU A 163 -31.58 -19.91 -26.27
N LYS A 164 -31.02 -20.96 -26.84
CA LYS A 164 -31.77 -21.87 -27.76
C LYS A 164 -32.68 -22.89 -27.07
N ARG A 165 -32.61 -23.03 -25.75
CA ARG A 165 -33.38 -24.07 -25.00
C ARG A 165 -34.40 -23.49 -24.00
N MET A 166 -34.41 -22.18 -23.79
CA MET A 166 -35.35 -21.51 -22.89
C MET A 166 -36.45 -20.72 -23.63
N LEU A 167 -36.49 -20.81 -24.95
CA LEU A 167 -37.61 -20.41 -25.83
C LEU A 167 -38.24 -21.67 -26.42
#